data_047d3d1387ca302c080181beb0959f9c
#
_entry.id   047d3d1387ca302c080181beb0959f9c
#
_cell.length_a   1.000
_cell.length_b   1.000
_cell.length_c   1.000
_cell.angle_alpha   90.00
_cell.angle_beta   90.00
_cell.angle_gamma   90.00
#
_symmetry.space_group_name_H-M   'P 1'
#
loop_
_entity.id
_entity.type
_entity.pdbx_description
1 polymer ?
#
loop_
_entity_poly.entity_id
_entity_poly.type
_entity_poly.pdbx_seq_one_letter_code
_entity_poly.pdbx_strand_id
1 'polypeptide(L)'
;PRRDSSPLPLHAVCPEGLTVSSPTSRRQSMLKNNSTAAFFLAIVASGLGLLAVLLAVALRLEACHLCIFQRLLYFVIGASFFVAFLVWERDVPRLLTLVSAGACSLWGICVAAKQSWLQWFPASGFTCSAIEPSFTEHLVDWLGELSPTFFMATGFCGSKDLVILGFSLSNLSFLVLAGFFAASVWLIFGEIKRFGQVLNSIYGREFHRQG
;
A
#
# COMPACT_ATOMS: atom_id res chain seq x y z
N PRO A 1 -70.40 -0.12 45.12
CA PRO A 1 -69.51 0.89 44.70
C PRO A 1 -68.30 0.28 44.01
N ARG A 2 -68.34 0.35 42.68
CA ARG A 2 -67.23 -0.06 41.79
C ARG A 2 -66.28 1.12 41.71
N ARG A 3 -65.00 0.89 42.03
CA ARG A 3 -63.91 1.81 41.73
C ARG A 3 -63.43 1.49 40.33
N ASP A 4 -63.71 2.39 39.40
CA ASP A 4 -63.08 2.41 38.08
C ASP A 4 -61.65 2.94 38.26
N SER A 5 -60.67 2.09 38.05
CA SER A 5 -59.26 2.42 37.90
C SER A 5 -58.90 2.41 36.43
N SER A 6 -59.06 3.61 35.81
CA SER A 6 -58.55 3.85 34.45
C SER A 6 -57.03 3.93 34.49
N PRO A 7 -56.29 3.21 33.66
CA PRO A 7 -54.87 3.40 33.53
C PRO A 7 -54.58 4.63 32.64
N LEU A 8 -53.82 5.57 33.17
CA LEU A 8 -53.25 6.68 32.45
C LEU A 8 -52.34 6.21 31.33
N PRO A 9 -52.47 6.71 30.10
CA PRO A 9 -51.48 6.43 29.06
C PRO A 9 -50.20 7.18 29.34
N LEU A 10 -49.13 6.47 29.70
CA LEU A 10 -47.77 6.99 29.69
C LEU A 10 -47.35 7.19 28.23
N HIS A 11 -47.64 8.39 27.70
CA HIS A 11 -46.93 8.87 26.53
C HIS A 11 -45.48 9.11 26.93
N ALA A 12 -44.62 8.11 26.73
CA ALA A 12 -43.21 8.32 26.71
C ALA A 12 -42.85 9.18 25.49
N VAL A 13 -42.72 10.48 25.70
CA VAL A 13 -42.14 11.41 24.75
C VAL A 13 -40.69 11.02 24.64
N CYS A 14 -40.32 10.22 23.60
CA CYS A 14 -38.94 10.12 23.16
C CYS A 14 -38.52 11.47 22.56
N PRO A 15 -37.45 12.10 23.02
CA PRO A 15 -36.92 13.28 22.35
C PRO A 15 -36.39 12.85 20.99
N GLU A 16 -37.08 13.18 19.92
CA GLU A 16 -36.61 13.14 18.55
C GLU A 16 -35.38 14.06 18.45
N GLY A 17 -34.23 13.51 18.19
CA GLY A 17 -33.06 14.32 17.85
C GLY A 17 -31.67 13.70 18.07
N LEU A 18 -31.54 12.55 18.72
CA LEU A 18 -30.26 11.86 18.76
C LEU A 18 -30.31 10.63 17.82
N THR A 19 -29.90 10.83 16.58
CA THR A 19 -29.54 9.72 15.69
C THR A 19 -28.27 9.06 16.24
N VAL A 20 -28.45 8.18 17.21
CA VAL A 20 -27.41 7.25 17.64
C VAL A 20 -27.13 6.36 16.44
N SER A 21 -26.17 6.75 15.62
CA SER A 21 -25.69 5.89 14.54
C SER A 21 -25.25 4.57 15.15
N SER A 22 -25.99 3.51 14.83
CA SER A 22 -25.72 2.18 15.37
C SER A 22 -24.26 1.82 15.14
N PRO A 23 -23.56 1.19 16.09
CA PRO A 23 -22.14 0.82 15.97
C PRO A 23 -21.87 -0.03 14.71
N THR A 24 -22.85 -0.72 14.19
CA THR A 24 -22.84 -1.47 12.93
C THR A 24 -22.73 -0.57 11.70
N SER A 25 -23.45 0.55 11.67
CA SER A 25 -23.41 1.50 10.54
C SER A 25 -22.05 2.20 10.43
N ARG A 26 -21.48 2.61 11.54
CA ARG A 26 -20.14 3.23 11.58
C ARG A 26 -19.05 2.22 11.16
N ARG A 27 -19.19 0.95 11.55
CA ARG A 27 -18.26 -0.11 11.16
C ARG A 27 -18.30 -0.37 9.66
N GLN A 28 -19.51 -0.45 9.07
CA GLN A 28 -19.66 -0.67 7.62
C GLN A 28 -19.11 0.50 6.79
N SER A 29 -19.28 1.73 7.24
CA SER A 29 -18.74 2.90 6.52
C SER A 29 -17.22 2.93 6.52
N MET A 30 -16.56 2.60 7.63
CA MET A 30 -15.09 2.51 7.70
C MET A 30 -14.53 1.39 6.83
N LEU A 31 -15.19 0.22 6.81
CA LEU A 31 -14.80 -0.90 5.96
C LEU A 31 -14.85 -0.54 4.48
N LYS A 32 -15.94 0.08 4.05
CA LYS A 32 -16.12 0.51 2.67
C LYS A 32 -15.07 1.56 2.28
N ASN A 33 -14.78 2.50 3.16
CA ASN A 33 -13.79 3.55 2.89
C ASN A 33 -12.38 3.00 2.72
N ASN A 34 -11.94 2.08 3.58
CA ASN A 34 -10.61 1.47 3.49
C ASN A 34 -10.46 0.53 2.30
N SER A 35 -11.52 -0.22 1.95
CA SER A 35 -11.56 -1.05 0.75
C SER A 35 -11.42 -0.19 -0.52
N THR A 36 -12.14 0.92 -0.58
CA THR A 36 -12.04 1.88 -1.69
C THR A 36 -10.64 2.48 -1.77
N ALA A 37 -10.03 2.82 -0.62
CA ALA A 37 -8.65 3.32 -0.57
C ALA A 37 -7.64 2.28 -1.13
N ALA A 38 -7.77 1.00 -0.77
CA ALA A 38 -6.93 -0.06 -1.32
C ALA A 38 -7.07 -0.17 -2.85
N PHE A 39 -8.30 -0.08 -3.38
CA PHE A 39 -8.54 -0.09 -4.82
C PHE A 39 -7.89 1.10 -5.53
N PHE A 40 -8.02 2.32 -5.00
CA PHE A 40 -7.35 3.49 -5.56
C PHE A 40 -5.83 3.37 -5.52
N LEU A 41 -5.26 2.87 -4.42
CA LEU A 41 -3.81 2.62 -4.32
C LEU A 41 -3.34 1.59 -5.34
N ALA A 42 -4.13 0.55 -5.62
CA ALA A 42 -3.83 -0.43 -6.66
C ALA A 42 -3.77 0.22 -8.06
N ILE A 43 -4.76 1.06 -8.40
CA ILE A 43 -4.79 1.76 -9.70
C ILE A 43 -3.61 2.72 -9.81
N VAL A 44 -3.34 3.51 -8.77
CA VAL A 44 -2.24 4.48 -8.78
C VAL A 44 -0.90 3.77 -8.91
N ALA A 45 -0.65 2.71 -8.15
CA ALA A 45 0.61 1.96 -8.22
C ALA A 45 0.82 1.32 -9.60
N SER A 46 -0.19 0.62 -10.12
CA SER A 46 -0.11 -0.02 -11.46
C SER A 46 0.00 1.02 -12.56
N GLY A 47 -0.72 2.13 -12.45
CA GLY A 47 -0.68 3.24 -13.40
C GLY A 47 0.69 3.92 -13.47
N LEU A 48 1.34 4.15 -12.31
CA LEU A 48 2.70 4.69 -12.24
C LEU A 48 3.73 3.71 -12.82
N GLY A 49 3.59 2.41 -12.54
CA GLY A 49 4.44 1.37 -13.14
C GLY A 49 4.32 1.36 -14.65
N LEU A 50 3.09 1.39 -15.19
CA LEU A 50 2.84 1.44 -16.61
C LEU A 50 3.37 2.73 -17.26
N LEU A 51 3.13 3.88 -16.64
CA LEU A 51 3.64 5.17 -17.10
C LEU A 51 5.17 5.17 -17.17
N ALA A 52 5.85 4.61 -16.17
CA ALA A 52 7.30 4.50 -16.15
C ALA A 52 7.84 3.61 -17.28
N VAL A 53 7.12 2.52 -17.63
CA VAL A 53 7.48 1.67 -18.76
C VAL A 53 7.26 2.41 -20.09
N LEU A 54 6.09 3.02 -20.27
CA LEU A 54 5.75 3.76 -21.49
C LEU A 54 6.72 4.92 -21.74
N LEU A 55 7.07 5.67 -20.69
CA LEU A 55 8.02 6.77 -20.78
C LEU A 55 9.41 6.29 -21.20
N ALA A 56 9.87 5.17 -20.66
CA ALA A 56 11.16 4.61 -21.04
C ALA A 56 11.20 4.15 -22.49
N VAL A 57 10.14 3.49 -22.95
CA VAL A 57 10.04 3.04 -24.36
C VAL A 57 9.92 4.24 -25.30
N ALA A 58 9.08 5.22 -24.97
CA ALA A 58 8.86 6.39 -25.82
C ALA A 58 10.10 7.28 -25.96
N LEU A 59 10.85 7.46 -24.89
CA LEU A 59 12.06 8.29 -24.86
C LEU A 59 13.34 7.50 -25.14
N ARG A 60 13.23 6.20 -25.39
CA ARG A 60 14.37 5.28 -25.61
C ARG A 60 15.44 5.42 -24.50
N LEU A 61 14.99 5.54 -23.24
CA LEU A 61 15.87 5.68 -22.10
C LEU A 61 16.58 4.36 -21.82
N GLU A 62 17.89 4.42 -21.68
CA GLU A 62 18.69 3.28 -21.21
C GLU A 62 18.40 3.01 -19.73
N ALA A 63 17.60 1.99 -19.45
CA ALA A 63 17.21 1.67 -18.08
C ALA A 63 18.30 0.85 -17.39
N CYS A 64 18.68 1.25 -16.18
CA CYS A 64 19.56 0.47 -15.32
C CYS A 64 18.79 -0.63 -14.57
N HIS A 65 19.48 -1.65 -14.05
CA HIS A 65 18.88 -2.76 -13.29
C HIS A 65 17.97 -2.30 -12.14
N LEU A 66 18.40 -1.28 -11.37
CA LEU A 66 17.62 -0.74 -10.25
C LEU A 66 16.34 -0.05 -10.72
N CYS A 67 16.37 0.66 -11.87
CA CYS A 67 15.20 1.30 -12.44
C CYS A 67 14.14 0.28 -12.91
N ILE A 68 14.60 -0.81 -13.54
CA ILE A 68 13.71 -1.90 -13.97
C ILE A 68 13.09 -2.58 -12.76
N PHE A 69 13.88 -2.84 -11.73
CA PHE A 69 13.39 -3.44 -10.49
C PHE A 69 12.34 -2.57 -9.79
N GLN A 70 12.53 -1.24 -9.75
CA GLN A 70 11.54 -0.32 -9.20
C GLN A 70 10.20 -0.37 -9.97
N ARG A 71 10.24 -0.46 -11.30
CA ARG A 71 9.01 -0.63 -12.11
C ARG A 71 8.28 -1.92 -11.77
N LEU A 72 9.03 -3.02 -11.61
CA LEU A 72 8.47 -4.29 -11.18
C LEU A 72 7.80 -4.18 -9.81
N LEU A 73 8.44 -3.48 -8.86
CA LEU A 73 7.88 -3.26 -7.53
C LEU A 73 6.54 -2.49 -7.57
N TYR A 74 6.38 -1.51 -8.43
CA TYR A 74 5.10 -0.81 -8.59
C TYR A 74 3.97 -1.76 -9.00
N PHE A 75 4.23 -2.71 -9.91
CA PHE A 75 3.24 -3.71 -10.28
C PHE A 75 2.95 -4.70 -9.14
N VAL A 76 3.96 -5.14 -8.40
CA VAL A 76 3.78 -6.03 -7.25
C VAL A 76 3.00 -5.36 -6.14
N ILE A 77 3.29 -4.08 -5.83
CA ILE A 77 2.56 -3.27 -4.85
C ILE A 77 1.11 -3.09 -5.31
N GLY A 78 0.90 -2.75 -6.58
CA GLY A 78 -0.43 -2.61 -7.17
C GLY A 78 -1.24 -3.89 -7.11
N ALA A 79 -0.63 -5.02 -7.47
CA ALA A 79 -1.25 -6.35 -7.36
C ALA A 79 -1.59 -6.70 -5.91
N SER A 80 -0.70 -6.39 -4.95
CA SER A 80 -0.94 -6.65 -3.52
C SER A 80 -2.14 -5.85 -2.99
N PHE A 81 -2.26 -4.56 -3.33
CA PHE A 81 -3.43 -3.76 -2.97
C PHE A 81 -4.71 -4.21 -3.68
N PHE A 82 -4.60 -4.65 -4.93
CA PHE A 82 -5.73 -5.19 -5.68
C PHE A 82 -6.24 -6.50 -5.06
N VAL A 83 -5.35 -7.42 -4.71
CA VAL A 83 -5.71 -8.65 -4.01
C VAL A 83 -6.30 -8.33 -2.63
N ALA A 84 -5.73 -7.35 -1.88
CA ALA A 84 -6.30 -6.90 -0.62
C ALA A 84 -7.75 -6.42 -0.80
N PHE A 85 -8.05 -5.69 -1.88
CA PHE A 85 -9.40 -5.28 -2.23
C PHE A 85 -10.32 -6.48 -2.49
N LEU A 86 -9.87 -7.48 -3.25
CA LEU A 86 -10.67 -8.67 -3.57
C LEU A 86 -10.99 -9.53 -2.34
N VAL A 87 -10.03 -9.66 -1.41
CA VAL A 87 -10.18 -10.47 -0.20
C VAL A 87 -10.59 -9.64 1.02
N TRP A 88 -11.20 -8.46 0.81
CA TRP A 88 -11.47 -7.49 1.89
C TRP A 88 -12.32 -8.05 3.03
N GLU A 89 -13.18 -9.01 2.75
CA GLU A 89 -14.02 -9.65 3.75
C GLU A 89 -13.29 -10.67 4.63
N ARG A 90 -12.10 -11.10 4.23
CA ARG A 90 -11.29 -12.10 4.93
C ARG A 90 -10.13 -11.43 5.66
N ASP A 91 -10.14 -11.44 6.98
CA ASP A 91 -9.18 -10.70 7.81
C ASP A 91 -7.72 -11.15 7.60
N VAL A 92 -7.45 -12.46 7.60
CA VAL A 92 -6.08 -13.00 7.48
C VAL A 92 -5.45 -12.72 6.10
N PRO A 93 -6.04 -13.10 4.96
CA PRO A 93 -5.43 -12.85 3.66
C PRO A 93 -5.30 -11.37 3.35
N ARG A 94 -6.25 -10.53 3.80
CA ARG A 94 -6.15 -9.08 3.68
C ARG A 94 -4.93 -8.52 4.41
N LEU A 95 -4.71 -8.92 5.67
CA LEU A 95 -3.55 -8.48 6.44
C LEU A 95 -2.24 -8.91 5.76
N LEU A 96 -2.17 -10.15 5.28
CA LEU A 96 -0.98 -10.66 4.58
C LEU A 96 -0.67 -9.85 3.32
N THR A 97 -1.67 -9.51 2.51
CA THR A 97 -1.48 -8.71 1.30
C THR A 97 -1.10 -7.26 1.59
N LEU A 98 -1.64 -6.65 2.65
CA LEU A 98 -1.24 -5.31 3.10
C LEU A 98 0.21 -5.30 3.63
N VAL A 99 0.60 -6.33 4.38
CA VAL A 99 1.98 -6.50 4.87
C VAL A 99 2.94 -6.71 3.70
N SER A 100 2.57 -7.52 2.69
CA SER A 100 3.40 -7.70 1.50
C SER A 100 3.58 -6.40 0.71
N ALA A 101 2.51 -5.60 0.55
CA ALA A 101 2.60 -4.28 -0.09
C ALA A 101 3.55 -3.34 0.69
N GLY A 102 3.46 -3.33 2.01
CA GLY A 102 4.36 -2.57 2.88
C GLY A 102 5.82 -3.02 2.77
N ALA A 103 6.06 -4.32 2.80
CA ALA A 103 7.42 -4.89 2.68
C ALA A 103 8.04 -4.58 1.31
N CYS A 104 7.28 -4.72 0.21
CA CYS A 104 7.73 -4.36 -1.14
C CYS A 104 8.01 -2.86 -1.26
N SER A 105 7.17 -2.01 -0.66
CA SER A 105 7.39 -0.56 -0.65
C SER A 105 8.65 -0.19 0.12
N LEU A 106 8.88 -0.80 1.28
CA LEU A 106 10.10 -0.59 2.08
C LEU A 106 11.35 -1.01 1.31
N TRP A 107 11.31 -2.18 0.65
CA TRP A 107 12.42 -2.63 -0.20
C TRP A 107 12.69 -1.62 -1.32
N GLY A 108 11.64 -1.15 -1.98
CA GLY A 108 11.73 -0.14 -3.03
C GLY A 108 12.34 1.17 -2.54
N ILE A 109 12.05 1.62 -1.31
CA ILE A 109 12.67 2.77 -0.66
C ILE A 109 14.18 2.55 -0.51
N CYS A 110 14.62 1.38 -0.04
CA CYS A 110 16.04 1.06 0.09
C CYS A 110 16.77 1.09 -1.26
N VAL A 111 16.14 0.53 -2.31
CA VAL A 111 16.69 0.54 -3.67
C VAL A 111 16.78 1.96 -4.22
N ALA A 112 15.71 2.77 -4.06
CA ALA A 112 15.69 4.16 -4.50
C ALA A 112 16.72 5.02 -3.75
N ALA A 113 16.90 4.80 -2.45
CA ALA A 113 17.89 5.46 -1.63
C ALA A 113 19.33 5.13 -2.11
N LYS A 114 19.62 3.84 -2.37
CA LYS A 114 20.91 3.41 -2.94
C LYS A 114 21.17 4.07 -4.28
N GLN A 115 20.18 4.14 -5.16
CA GLN A 115 20.30 4.78 -6.46
C GLN A 115 20.53 6.29 -6.34
N SER A 116 19.78 6.98 -5.46
CA SER A 116 19.98 8.42 -5.21
C SER A 116 21.38 8.70 -4.64
N TRP A 117 21.86 7.85 -3.74
CA TRP A 117 23.20 7.94 -3.19
C TRP A 117 24.27 7.84 -4.28
N LEU A 118 24.17 6.87 -5.20
CA LEU A 118 25.10 6.70 -6.32
C LEU A 118 25.09 7.89 -7.29
N GLN A 119 23.95 8.58 -7.43
CA GLN A 119 23.86 9.79 -8.26
C GLN A 119 24.46 11.03 -7.61
N TRP A 120 24.46 11.11 -6.29
CA TRP A 120 25.02 12.25 -5.54
C TRP A 120 26.52 12.12 -5.32
N PHE A 121 26.99 10.90 -5.13
CA PHE A 121 28.39 10.57 -4.94
C PHE A 121 28.85 9.59 -6.02
N PRO A 122 29.08 10.06 -7.26
CA PRO A 122 29.67 9.24 -8.29
C PRO A 122 31.11 8.92 -7.90
N ALA A 123 31.28 7.93 -7.01
CA ALA A 123 32.59 7.47 -6.60
C ALA A 123 33.30 6.92 -7.83
N SER A 124 34.38 7.57 -8.18
CA SER A 124 35.34 7.14 -9.20
C SER A 124 35.71 5.67 -8.97
N GLY A 125 35.16 4.77 -9.76
CA GLY A 125 35.53 3.36 -9.76
C GLY A 125 34.51 2.34 -9.25
N PHE A 126 33.40 2.71 -8.66
CA PHE A 126 32.31 1.77 -8.39
C PHE A 126 31.42 1.64 -9.64
N THR A 127 31.92 0.93 -10.63
CA THR A 127 31.06 0.30 -11.63
C THR A 127 30.19 -0.73 -10.91
N CYS A 128 28.92 -0.84 -11.29
CA CYS A 128 27.98 -1.85 -10.74
C CYS A 128 28.53 -3.31 -10.86
N SER A 129 29.59 -3.50 -11.61
CA SER A 129 30.29 -4.78 -11.83
C SER A 129 31.34 -5.15 -10.78
N ALA A 130 31.66 -4.29 -9.80
CA ALA A 130 32.75 -4.53 -8.86
C ALA A 130 32.33 -5.17 -7.52
N ILE A 131 31.02 -5.31 -7.28
CA ILE A 131 30.45 -5.96 -6.12
C ILE A 131 29.64 -7.15 -6.65
N GLU A 132 29.75 -8.31 -6.00
CA GLU A 132 28.95 -9.48 -6.35
C GLU A 132 27.50 -9.09 -6.68
N PRO A 133 26.93 -9.61 -7.79
CA PRO A 133 25.60 -9.19 -8.25
C PRO A 133 24.59 -9.37 -7.13
N SER A 134 23.93 -8.30 -6.76
CA SER A 134 22.92 -8.35 -5.70
C SER A 134 21.70 -9.15 -6.18
N PHE A 135 20.89 -9.67 -5.26
CA PHE A 135 19.65 -10.40 -5.58
C PHE A 135 18.76 -9.63 -6.59
N THR A 136 18.75 -8.31 -6.51
CA THR A 136 18.00 -7.45 -7.44
C THR A 136 18.54 -7.51 -8.87
N GLU A 137 19.86 -7.60 -9.05
CA GLU A 137 20.51 -7.69 -10.34
C GLU A 137 20.25 -9.07 -10.96
N HIS A 138 20.47 -10.14 -10.21
CA HIS A 138 20.15 -11.50 -10.66
C HIS A 138 18.68 -11.66 -11.09
N LEU A 139 17.75 -11.09 -10.34
CA LEU A 139 16.33 -11.16 -10.67
C LEU A 139 16.02 -10.41 -11.97
N VAL A 140 16.59 -9.23 -12.18
CA VAL A 140 16.39 -8.45 -13.39
C VAL A 140 17.03 -9.10 -14.60
N ASP A 141 18.24 -9.70 -14.46
CA ASP A 141 18.92 -10.43 -15.53
C ASP A 141 18.11 -11.66 -15.95
N TRP A 142 17.60 -12.43 -14.99
CA TRP A 142 16.74 -13.57 -15.28
C TRP A 142 15.43 -13.15 -16.00
N LEU A 143 14.81 -12.04 -15.58
CA LEU A 143 13.66 -11.48 -16.29
C LEU A 143 14.04 -10.94 -17.68
N GLY A 144 15.26 -10.42 -17.84
CA GLY A 144 15.80 -9.97 -19.11
C GLY A 144 15.97 -11.12 -20.13
N GLU A 145 16.37 -12.30 -19.68
CA GLU A 145 16.39 -13.51 -20.51
C GLU A 145 15.01 -13.92 -20.99
N LEU A 146 13.98 -13.74 -20.12
CA LEU A 146 12.60 -14.10 -20.45
C LEU A 146 11.94 -13.10 -21.41
N SER A 147 12.26 -11.82 -21.30
CA SER A 147 11.68 -10.73 -22.11
C SER A 147 12.68 -9.60 -22.32
N PRO A 148 13.63 -9.71 -23.27
CA PRO A 148 14.68 -8.70 -23.49
C PRO A 148 14.14 -7.31 -23.76
N THR A 149 13.00 -7.20 -24.48
CA THR A 149 12.40 -5.92 -24.86
C THR A 149 11.99 -5.05 -23.67
N PHE A 150 11.61 -5.68 -22.52
CA PHE A 150 11.08 -4.96 -21.35
C PHE A 150 12.06 -4.90 -20.18
N PHE A 151 12.97 -5.88 -20.07
CA PHE A 151 13.82 -6.07 -18.89
C PHE A 151 15.30 -6.02 -19.19
N MET A 152 15.72 -5.78 -20.44
CA MET A 152 17.15 -5.65 -20.78
C MET A 152 17.70 -4.35 -20.20
N ALA A 153 18.59 -4.47 -19.23
CA ALA A 153 19.28 -3.34 -18.63
C ALA A 153 20.49 -2.95 -19.47
N THR A 154 20.46 -1.78 -20.05
CA THR A 154 21.57 -1.24 -20.89
C THR A 154 22.19 0.01 -20.28
N GLY A 155 21.57 0.62 -19.27
CA GLY A 155 21.96 1.88 -18.68
C GLY A 155 22.81 1.75 -17.42
N PHE A 156 23.60 2.80 -17.12
CA PHE A 156 24.38 2.91 -15.89
C PHE A 156 23.56 3.50 -14.74
N CYS A 157 23.66 2.94 -13.54
CA CYS A 157 22.90 3.38 -12.36
C CYS A 157 23.22 4.80 -11.89
N GLY A 158 24.33 5.38 -12.33
CA GLY A 158 24.76 6.75 -11.99
C GLY A 158 24.37 7.81 -13.01
N SER A 159 23.79 7.45 -14.17
CA SER A 159 23.38 8.41 -15.19
C SER A 159 22.15 9.20 -14.71
N LYS A 160 22.18 10.52 -14.92
CA LYS A 160 21.04 11.43 -14.65
C LYS A 160 20.27 11.67 -15.94
N ASP A 161 19.79 10.62 -16.59
CA ASP A 161 19.25 10.72 -17.94
C ASP A 161 17.94 11.52 -18.01
N LEU A 162 17.21 11.63 -16.90
CA LEU A 162 16.00 12.43 -16.82
C LEU A 162 15.91 13.19 -15.50
N VAL A 163 15.98 14.52 -15.59
CA VAL A 163 15.73 15.43 -14.46
C VAL A 163 14.43 16.18 -14.75
N ILE A 164 13.41 15.93 -13.97
CA ILE A 164 12.10 16.60 -14.07
C ILE A 164 12.00 17.60 -12.91
N LEU A 165 11.84 18.90 -13.22
CA LEU A 165 11.74 19.99 -12.22
C LEU A 165 12.91 20.04 -11.21
N GLY A 166 14.11 19.64 -11.62
CA GLY A 166 15.29 19.62 -10.73
C GLY A 166 15.44 18.36 -9.88
N PHE A 167 14.46 17.44 -9.90
CA PHE A 167 14.54 16.15 -9.21
C PHE A 167 14.88 15.03 -10.18
N SER A 168 15.81 14.17 -9.80
CA SER A 168 16.08 12.96 -10.56
C SER A 168 14.90 11.98 -10.41
N LEU A 169 14.69 11.16 -11.41
CA LEU A 169 13.59 10.17 -11.43
C LEU A 169 13.66 9.21 -10.23
N SER A 170 14.86 8.93 -9.71
CA SER A 170 15.04 8.11 -8.52
C SER A 170 14.53 8.79 -7.24
N ASN A 171 14.72 10.10 -7.09
CA ASN A 171 14.20 10.85 -5.95
C ASN A 171 12.68 10.90 -5.96
N LEU A 172 12.07 11.03 -7.14
CA LEU A 172 10.61 10.97 -7.28
C LEU A 172 10.08 9.58 -6.90
N SER A 173 10.74 8.52 -7.37
CA SER A 173 10.40 7.14 -6.99
C SER A 173 10.51 6.90 -5.49
N PHE A 174 11.53 7.46 -4.84
CA PHE A 174 11.68 7.38 -3.38
C PHE A 174 10.47 7.96 -2.64
N LEU A 175 10.04 9.17 -3.03
CA LEU A 175 8.87 9.83 -2.41
C LEU A 175 7.57 9.04 -2.62
N VAL A 176 7.36 8.54 -3.82
CA VAL A 176 6.16 7.76 -4.16
C VAL A 176 6.13 6.44 -3.38
N LEU A 177 7.26 5.72 -3.30
CA LEU A 177 7.35 4.46 -2.54
C LEU A 177 7.19 4.70 -1.03
N ALA A 178 7.71 5.82 -0.50
CA ALA A 178 7.46 6.24 0.88
C ALA A 178 5.96 6.51 1.13
N GLY A 179 5.27 7.11 0.16
CA GLY A 179 3.82 7.29 0.20
C GLY A 179 3.05 5.96 0.25
N PHE A 180 3.41 4.98 -0.58
CA PHE A 180 2.79 3.64 -0.54
C PHE A 180 3.09 2.90 0.76
N PHE A 181 4.30 3.03 1.30
CA PHE A 181 4.65 2.47 2.59
C PHE A 181 3.79 3.07 3.71
N ALA A 182 3.69 4.40 3.77
CA ALA A 182 2.87 5.10 4.76
C ALA A 182 1.39 4.72 4.64
N ALA A 183 0.86 4.59 3.42
CA ALA A 183 -0.51 4.14 3.17
C ALA A 183 -0.72 2.69 3.65
N SER A 184 0.23 1.78 3.38
CA SER A 184 0.18 0.39 3.86
C SER A 184 0.14 0.34 5.39
N VAL A 185 1.03 1.08 6.06
CA VAL A 185 1.09 1.17 7.52
C VAL A 185 -0.22 1.72 8.08
N TRP A 186 -0.76 2.77 7.47
CA TRP A 186 -2.05 3.35 7.89
C TRP A 186 -3.20 2.35 7.80
N LEU A 187 -3.30 1.59 6.71
CA LEU A 187 -4.31 0.56 6.54
C LEU A 187 -4.13 -0.58 7.55
N ILE A 188 -2.90 -1.04 7.79
CA ILE A 188 -2.58 -2.09 8.77
C ILE A 188 -2.96 -1.63 10.20
N PHE A 189 -2.64 -0.40 10.59
CA PHE A 189 -3.04 0.14 11.89
C PHE A 189 -4.57 0.20 12.05
N GLY A 190 -5.29 0.54 10.98
CA GLY A 190 -6.74 0.48 10.96
C GLY A 190 -7.28 -0.92 11.27
N GLU A 191 -6.65 -1.95 10.70
CA GLU A 191 -7.02 -3.35 10.92
C GLU A 191 -6.69 -3.85 12.34
N ILE A 192 -5.51 -3.51 12.87
CA ILE A 192 -5.10 -3.88 14.23
C ILE A 192 -6.06 -3.29 15.26
N LYS A 193 -6.39 -2.01 15.13
CA LYS A 193 -7.40 -1.35 16.01
C LYS A 193 -8.75 -2.05 15.96
N ARG A 194 -9.18 -2.45 14.78
CA ARG A 194 -10.43 -3.16 14.58
C ARG A 194 -10.41 -4.53 15.26
N PHE A 195 -9.32 -5.29 15.12
CA PHE A 195 -9.17 -6.59 15.76
C PHE A 195 -9.19 -6.47 17.29
N GLY A 196 -8.51 -5.48 17.85
CA GLY A 196 -8.54 -5.18 19.28
C GLY A 196 -9.96 -4.84 19.80
N GLN A 197 -10.75 -4.10 19.04
CA GLN A 197 -12.15 -3.80 19.41
C GLN A 197 -13.04 -5.06 19.40
N VAL A 198 -12.85 -5.96 18.44
CA VAL A 198 -13.58 -7.24 18.39
C VAL A 198 -13.24 -8.11 19.60
N LEU A 199 -11.96 -8.27 19.92
CA LEU A 199 -11.53 -9.02 21.11
C LEU A 199 -12.14 -8.45 22.40
N ASN A 200 -12.05 -7.14 22.58
CA ASN A 200 -12.59 -6.48 23.78
C ASN A 200 -14.11 -6.65 23.89
N SER A 201 -14.83 -6.69 22.78
CA SER A 201 -16.28 -6.93 22.75
C SER A 201 -16.65 -8.38 23.08
N ILE A 202 -15.78 -9.33 22.80
CA ILE A 202 -15.97 -10.75 23.13
C ILE A 202 -15.71 -10.97 24.61
N TYR A 203 -14.57 -10.51 25.13
CA TYR A 203 -14.20 -10.63 26.55
C TYR A 203 -15.19 -9.90 27.47
N GLY A 204 -15.63 -8.71 27.10
CA GLY A 204 -16.61 -7.95 27.88
C GLY A 204 -17.98 -8.65 28.01
N ARG A 205 -18.41 -9.42 26.97
CA ARG A 205 -19.66 -10.19 27.03
C ARG A 205 -19.56 -11.43 27.89
N GLU A 206 -18.40 -12.09 27.95
CA GLU A 206 -18.19 -13.25 28.81
C GLU A 206 -18.20 -12.86 30.29
N PHE A 207 -17.61 -11.72 30.63
CA PHE A 207 -17.58 -11.23 32.00
C PHE A 207 -18.99 -10.89 32.56
N HIS A 208 -19.86 -10.32 31.71
CA HIS A 208 -21.25 -10.04 32.07
C HIS A 208 -22.17 -11.28 32.13
N ARG A 209 -21.72 -12.42 31.65
CA ARG A 209 -22.48 -13.68 31.69
C ARG A 209 -22.21 -14.51 32.95
N GLN A 210 -21.12 -14.23 33.63
CA GLN A 210 -20.67 -14.98 34.83
C GLN A 210 -20.99 -14.27 36.17
N GLY A 211 -21.51 -13.03 36.13
CA GLY A 211 -22.01 -12.27 37.29
C GLY A 211 -23.53 -12.19 37.30
#